data_93f18fb50605403dd706f51b39214b1c
#
_entry.id   93f18fb50605403dd706f51b39214b1c
#
_cell.length_a   1.000
_cell.length_b   1.000
_cell.length_c   1.000
_cell.angle_alpha   90.00
_cell.angle_beta   90.00
_cell.angle_gamma   90.00
#
_symmetry.space_group_name_H-M   'P 1'
#
loop_
_entity.id
_entity.type
_entity.pdbx_description
1 polymer ?
#
loop_
_entity_poly.entity_id
_entity_poly.type
_entity_poly.pdbx_seq_one_letter_code
_entity_poly.pdbx_strand_id
1 'polypeptide(L)'
;MSPLLHTIDAKLRAAFSPAALVVEDESHQHAGHGGAAEHARDFGAAAPSHIHITIRADVLAGLSRLARHRAVMAAIDAEVAQLHAIRITAS
;
A
#
# COMPACT_ATOMS: atom_id res chain seq x y z
N MET A 1 -8.76 7.06 -8.33
CA MET A 1 -7.59 6.61 -7.55
C MET A 1 -6.57 7.73 -7.47
N SER A 2 -5.97 7.93 -6.32
CA SER A 2 -4.96 8.99 -6.13
C SER A 2 -3.67 8.69 -6.90
N PRO A 3 -2.85 9.71 -7.21
CA PRO A 3 -1.55 9.46 -7.84
C PRO A 3 -0.66 8.50 -7.05
N LEU A 4 -0.71 8.56 -5.72
CA LEU A 4 0.07 7.66 -4.86
C LEU A 4 -0.36 6.21 -5.05
N LEU A 5 -1.67 5.93 -5.06
CA LEU A 5 -2.19 4.58 -5.28
C LEU A 5 -1.85 4.07 -6.68
N HIS A 6 -1.89 4.93 -7.69
CA HIS A 6 -1.47 4.55 -9.04
C HIS A 6 0.00 4.16 -9.08
N THR A 7 0.85 4.90 -8.40
CA THR A 7 2.29 4.62 -8.32
C THR A 7 2.54 3.28 -7.63
N ILE A 8 1.86 3.02 -6.52
CA ILE A 8 1.97 1.75 -5.79
C ILE A 8 1.54 0.59 -6.68
N ASP A 9 0.38 0.71 -7.33
CA ASP A 9 -0.15 -0.32 -8.23
C ASP A 9 0.86 -0.62 -9.34
N ALA A 10 1.37 0.41 -10.01
CA ALA A 10 2.31 0.25 -11.11
C ALA A 10 3.61 -0.42 -10.67
N LYS A 11 4.15 -0.02 -9.51
CA LYS A 11 5.39 -0.61 -8.99
C LYS A 11 5.23 -2.08 -8.62
N LEU A 12 4.11 -2.43 -8.00
CA LEU A 12 3.85 -3.82 -7.62
C LEU A 12 3.63 -4.71 -8.84
N ARG A 13 2.95 -4.20 -9.87
CA ARG A 13 2.79 -4.95 -11.12
C ARG A 13 4.11 -5.17 -11.83
N ALA A 14 4.97 -4.15 -11.85
CA ALA A 14 6.28 -4.27 -12.46
C ALA A 14 7.21 -5.21 -11.70
N ALA A 15 7.15 -5.19 -10.37
CA ALA A 15 8.04 -5.98 -9.52
C ALA A 15 7.66 -7.46 -9.47
N PHE A 16 6.36 -7.78 -9.46
CA PHE A 16 5.89 -9.14 -9.14
C PHE A 16 5.05 -9.80 -10.23
N SER A 17 4.59 -9.06 -11.23
CA SER A 17 3.67 -9.57 -12.26
C SER A 17 2.52 -10.36 -11.62
N PRO A 18 1.75 -9.77 -10.70
CA PRO A 18 0.80 -10.52 -9.89
C PRO A 18 -0.38 -11.05 -10.68
N ALA A 19 -0.87 -12.22 -10.27
CA ALA A 19 -2.10 -12.79 -10.81
C ALA A 19 -3.32 -12.00 -10.31
N ALA A 20 -3.21 -11.41 -9.11
CA ALA A 20 -4.25 -10.56 -8.55
C ALA A 20 -3.61 -9.44 -7.74
N LEU A 21 -4.13 -8.24 -7.89
CA LEU A 21 -3.66 -7.08 -7.14
C LEU A 21 -4.82 -6.12 -6.89
N VAL A 22 -5.06 -5.82 -5.63
CA VAL A 22 -6.03 -4.80 -5.22
C VAL A 22 -5.32 -3.85 -4.27
N VAL A 23 -5.40 -2.55 -4.56
CA VAL A 23 -4.86 -1.50 -3.69
C VAL A 23 -6.04 -0.63 -3.27
N GLU A 24 -6.39 -0.68 -2.00
CA GLU A 24 -7.56 -0.02 -1.46
C GLU A 24 -7.17 1.14 -0.55
N ASP A 25 -7.83 2.28 -0.72
CA ASP A 25 -7.70 3.40 0.19
C ASP A 25 -8.70 3.20 1.34
N GLU A 26 -8.17 3.00 2.55
CA GLU A 26 -8.96 2.81 3.75
C GLU A 26 -9.02 4.08 4.61
N SER A 27 -8.53 5.21 4.10
CA SER A 27 -8.46 6.46 4.87
C SER A 27 -9.82 6.92 5.39
N HIS A 28 -10.88 6.68 4.62
CA HIS A 28 -12.24 7.07 5.01
C HIS A 28 -12.73 6.34 6.27
N GLN A 29 -12.16 5.17 6.58
CA GLN A 29 -12.50 4.40 7.79
C GLN A 29 -11.91 5.05 9.04
N HIS A 30 -10.99 5.99 8.87
CA HIS A 30 -10.27 6.67 9.93
C HIS A 30 -10.52 8.18 9.94
N ALA A 31 -11.51 8.65 9.21
CA ALA A 31 -11.75 10.09 8.99
C ALA A 31 -12.01 10.89 10.27
N GLY A 32 -12.49 10.25 11.33
CA GLY A 32 -12.71 10.90 12.61
C GLY A 32 -11.50 10.95 13.53
N HIS A 33 -10.37 10.39 13.13
CA HIS A 33 -9.16 10.29 13.94
C HIS A 33 -8.21 11.46 13.65
N GLY A 34 -7.57 11.97 14.69
CA GLY A 34 -6.61 13.06 14.56
C GLY A 34 -5.46 12.75 13.59
N GLY A 35 -5.01 11.50 13.56
CA GLY A 35 -3.95 11.09 12.63
C GLY A 35 -4.29 11.34 11.18
N ALA A 36 -5.54 11.11 10.77
CA ALA A 36 -5.97 11.36 9.41
C ALA A 36 -5.94 12.86 9.07
N ALA A 37 -6.35 13.71 10.01
CA ALA A 37 -6.31 15.14 9.82
C ALA A 37 -4.89 15.68 9.74
N GLU A 38 -3.99 15.16 10.57
CA GLU A 38 -2.57 15.54 10.54
C GLU A 38 -1.92 15.10 9.23
N HIS A 39 -2.22 13.90 8.76
CA HIS A 39 -1.71 13.41 7.49
C HIS A 39 -2.15 14.31 6.32
N ALA A 40 -3.41 14.71 6.31
CA ALA A 40 -3.94 15.58 5.26
C ALA A 40 -3.23 16.94 5.24
N ARG A 41 -2.85 17.47 6.39
CA ARG A 41 -2.09 18.72 6.45
C ARG A 41 -0.67 18.57 5.91
N ASP A 42 -0.02 17.44 6.17
CA ASP A 42 1.37 17.20 5.76
C ASP A 42 1.49 16.84 4.27
N PHE A 43 0.52 16.08 3.74
CA PHE A 43 0.62 15.51 2.39
C PHE A 43 -0.51 15.94 1.46
N GLY A 44 -1.40 16.80 1.93
CA GLY A 44 -2.57 17.26 1.17
C GLY A 44 -3.81 16.42 1.48
N ALA A 45 -4.98 17.06 1.39
CA ALA A 45 -6.26 16.44 1.76
C ALA A 45 -6.62 15.25 0.89
N ALA A 46 -6.11 15.18 -0.35
CA ALA A 46 -6.40 14.09 -1.29
C ALA A 46 -5.48 12.87 -1.10
N ALA A 47 -4.40 13.01 -0.33
CA ALA A 47 -3.45 11.90 -0.14
C ALA A 47 -4.04 10.85 0.80
N PRO A 48 -3.92 9.54 0.49
CA PRO A 48 -4.37 8.50 1.40
C PRO A 48 -3.47 8.42 2.63
N SER A 49 -4.06 8.15 3.79
CA SER A 49 -3.30 7.94 5.04
C SER A 49 -3.16 6.47 5.38
N HIS A 50 -4.14 5.66 5.01
CA HIS A 50 -4.18 4.22 5.28
C HIS A 50 -4.54 3.48 4.02
N ILE A 51 -3.78 2.46 3.67
CA ILE A 51 -4.10 1.61 2.51
C ILE A 51 -4.02 0.14 2.89
N HIS A 52 -4.75 -0.68 2.13
CA HIS A 52 -4.67 -2.14 2.20
C HIS A 52 -4.29 -2.66 0.82
N ILE A 53 -3.22 -3.43 0.75
CA ILE A 53 -2.75 -4.09 -0.48
C ILE A 53 -3.05 -5.57 -0.36
N THR A 54 -3.78 -6.10 -1.33
CA THR A 54 -3.98 -7.54 -1.48
C THR A 54 -3.27 -7.95 -2.76
N ILE A 55 -2.27 -8.81 -2.67
CA ILE A 55 -1.46 -9.23 -3.80
C ILE A 55 -1.25 -10.74 -3.79
N ARG A 56 -1.42 -11.36 -4.97
CA ARG A 56 -1.10 -12.77 -5.18
C ARG A 56 -0.19 -12.87 -6.40
N ALA A 57 1.00 -13.46 -6.22
CA ALA A 57 1.98 -13.59 -7.29
C ALA A 57 2.79 -14.86 -7.08
N ASP A 58 3.14 -15.51 -8.18
CA ASP A 58 3.92 -16.76 -8.14
C ASP A 58 5.26 -16.55 -7.44
N VAL A 59 5.90 -15.41 -7.66
CA VAL A 59 7.20 -15.11 -7.05
C VAL A 59 7.11 -14.95 -5.53
N LEU A 60 5.92 -14.73 -5.00
CA LEU A 60 5.69 -14.61 -3.56
C LEU A 60 5.25 -15.92 -2.92
N ALA A 61 4.67 -16.82 -3.70
CA ALA A 61 4.03 -18.03 -3.19
C ALA A 61 4.96 -18.94 -2.41
N GLY A 62 6.25 -19.02 -2.80
CA GLY A 62 7.24 -19.85 -2.13
C GLY A 62 7.91 -19.21 -0.92
N LEU A 63 7.58 -17.98 -0.60
CA LEU A 63 8.20 -17.25 0.50
C LEU A 63 7.39 -17.39 1.80
N SER A 64 8.08 -17.21 2.93
CA SER A 64 7.40 -17.11 4.22
C SER A 64 6.53 -15.86 4.25
N ARG A 65 5.58 -15.82 5.20
CA ARG A 65 4.73 -14.65 5.40
C ARG A 65 5.56 -13.37 5.62
N LEU A 66 6.59 -13.46 6.45
CA LEU A 66 7.48 -12.33 6.72
C LEU A 66 8.23 -11.89 5.47
N ALA A 67 8.77 -12.85 4.71
CA ALA A 67 9.51 -12.53 3.50
C ALA A 67 8.62 -11.89 2.43
N ARG A 68 7.38 -12.36 2.30
CA ARG A 68 6.40 -11.74 1.38
C ARG A 68 6.13 -10.30 1.76
N HIS A 69 5.87 -10.05 3.05
CA HIS A 69 5.62 -8.70 3.56
C HIS A 69 6.79 -7.78 3.27
N ARG A 70 8.00 -8.23 3.56
CA ARG A 70 9.22 -7.45 3.33
C ARG A 70 9.46 -7.17 1.86
N ALA A 71 9.19 -8.13 0.98
CA ALA A 71 9.36 -7.96 -0.45
C ALA A 71 8.42 -6.88 -1.00
N VAL A 72 7.17 -6.90 -0.57
CA VAL A 72 6.18 -5.89 -0.99
C VAL A 72 6.58 -4.52 -0.47
N MET A 73 6.96 -4.42 0.81
CA MET A 73 7.38 -3.14 1.40
C MET A 73 8.60 -2.56 0.69
N ALA A 74 9.57 -3.39 0.34
CA ALA A 74 10.77 -2.94 -0.35
C ALA A 74 10.46 -2.37 -1.74
N ALA A 75 9.49 -2.96 -2.44
CA ALA A 75 9.10 -2.52 -3.77
C ALA A 75 8.46 -1.13 -3.79
N ILE A 76 7.85 -0.73 -2.69
CA ILE A 76 7.14 0.56 -2.58
C ILE A 76 7.66 1.41 -1.42
N ASP A 77 8.93 1.27 -1.09
CA ASP A 77 9.56 1.93 0.06
C ASP A 77 9.31 3.45 0.09
N ALA A 78 9.50 4.12 -1.04
CA ALA A 78 9.32 5.57 -1.12
C ALA A 78 7.86 5.98 -0.87
N GLU A 79 6.92 5.16 -1.35
CA GLU A 79 5.49 5.42 -1.19
C GLU A 79 5.02 5.16 0.25
N VAL A 80 5.55 4.10 0.86
CA VAL A 80 5.22 3.76 2.25
C VAL A 80 5.60 4.89 3.20
N ALA A 81 6.70 5.60 2.94
CA ALA A 81 7.13 6.73 3.73
C ALA A 81 6.11 7.88 3.76
N GLN A 82 5.20 7.92 2.79
CA GLN A 82 4.17 8.94 2.69
C GLN A 82 2.84 8.52 3.33
N LEU A 83 2.77 7.29 3.88
CA LEU A 83 1.55 6.75 4.45
C LEU A 83 1.61 6.79 5.98
N HIS A 84 0.44 6.94 6.61
CA HIS A 84 0.30 6.85 8.06
C HIS A 84 0.33 5.37 8.49
N ALA A 85 -0.35 4.51 7.74
CA ALA A 85 -0.37 3.07 7.99
C ALA A 85 -0.61 2.29 6.71
N ILE A 86 -0.13 1.06 6.68
CA ILE A 86 -0.31 0.16 5.54
C ILE A 86 -0.60 -1.25 6.06
N ARG A 87 -1.51 -1.95 5.38
CA ARG A 87 -1.83 -3.34 5.64
C ARG A 87 -1.60 -4.14 4.36
N ILE A 88 -0.90 -5.26 4.46
CA ILE A 88 -0.55 -6.09 3.31
C ILE A 88 -1.04 -7.51 3.52
N THR A 89 -1.79 -8.02 2.56
CA THR A 89 -2.18 -9.43 2.47
C THR A 89 -1.52 -9.98 1.21
N ALA A 90 -0.45 -10.74 1.38
CA ALA A 90 0.33 -11.28 0.26
C ALA A 90 0.31 -12.80 0.29
N SER A 91 0.19 -13.39 -0.91
CA SER A 91 0.17 -14.86 -1.04
C SER A 91 0.78 -15.33 -2.37
#